data_e883cd104537b0c5e073d890ff1b46f0
#
_entry.id   e883cd104537b0c5e073d890ff1b46f0
#
_cell.length_a   1.000
_cell.length_b   1.000
_cell.length_c   1.000
_cell.angle_alpha   90.00
_cell.angle_beta   90.00
_cell.angle_gamma   90.00
#
_symmetry.space_group_name_H-M   'P 1'
#
loop_
_entity.id
_entity.type
_entity.pdbx_description
1 polymer ?
#
loop_
_entity_poly.entity_id
_entity_poly.type
_entity_poly.pdbx_seq_one_letter_code
_entity_poly.pdbx_strand_id
1 'polypeptide(L)'
;RTIFENLSFEVPEGEFVLVMGDTGAGKSTLLKLMNGLVPHHTGGIFSGSIKIDNRDTALQKPRELVDLIAIVGQNPALGFVTDTVEEELVFGMESLGIAPEVMRKRVEDTLDLLALAPLRDRKLTSLSGGEQQRVAIASVLTMNPKILLLDEPTSALDPIAAEEVLATLSRLVHDLGLTVIIAEHKLERVLQFVDRVIYVKDEKNVVIGLPEVIL
;
A
#
# COMPACT_ATOMS: atom_id res chain seq x y z
N ARG A 1 3.88 -16.99 -18.98
CA ARG A 1 2.68 -16.20 -19.34
C ARG A 1 3.06 -14.72 -19.29
N THR A 2 2.72 -13.95 -20.32
CA THR A 2 2.78 -12.48 -20.28
C THR A 2 1.66 -11.96 -19.39
N ILE A 3 1.96 -11.01 -18.50
CA ILE A 3 0.96 -10.38 -17.61
C ILE A 3 0.60 -8.99 -18.16
N PHE A 4 1.60 -8.25 -18.64
CA PHE A 4 1.43 -6.93 -19.26
C PHE A 4 2.31 -6.81 -20.49
N GLU A 5 1.82 -6.10 -21.51
CA GLU A 5 2.53 -5.83 -22.75
C GLU A 5 2.29 -4.37 -23.17
N ASN A 6 3.39 -3.63 -23.37
CA ASN A 6 3.37 -2.22 -23.83
C ASN A 6 2.54 -1.27 -22.92
N LEU A 7 2.57 -1.52 -21.61
CA LEU A 7 1.88 -0.69 -20.63
C LEU A 7 2.65 0.61 -20.39
N SER A 8 1.97 1.75 -20.50
CA SER A 8 2.52 3.07 -20.20
C SER A 8 1.45 3.97 -19.61
N PHE A 9 1.68 4.51 -18.42
CA PHE A 9 0.81 5.48 -17.76
C PHE A 9 1.56 6.26 -16.68
N GLU A 10 0.96 7.33 -16.21
CA GLU A 10 1.45 8.15 -15.11
C GLU A 10 0.39 8.28 -14.03
N VAL A 11 0.84 8.32 -12.78
CA VAL A 11 0.01 8.57 -11.60
C VAL A 11 0.50 9.88 -10.96
N PRO A 12 -0.36 10.91 -10.83
CA PRO A 12 -0.02 12.12 -10.11
C PRO A 12 0.26 11.89 -8.63
N GLU A 13 1.12 12.72 -8.04
CA GLU A 13 1.37 12.69 -6.60
C GLU A 13 0.14 13.16 -5.81
N GLY A 14 -0.05 12.59 -4.61
CA GLY A 14 -1.11 12.99 -3.70
C GLY A 14 -2.50 12.58 -4.16
N GLU A 15 -2.63 11.57 -5.02
CA GLU A 15 -3.92 11.01 -5.43
C GLU A 15 -4.21 9.67 -4.75
N PHE A 16 -5.49 9.41 -4.51
CA PHE A 16 -6.02 8.12 -4.13
C PHE A 16 -6.45 7.35 -5.39
N VAL A 17 -5.71 6.31 -5.74
CA VAL A 17 -5.87 5.59 -7.01
C VAL A 17 -6.39 4.19 -6.78
N LEU A 18 -7.45 3.81 -7.49
CA LEU A 18 -8.00 2.46 -7.50
C LEU A 18 -7.49 1.67 -8.71
N VAL A 19 -6.91 0.50 -8.47
CA VAL A 19 -6.63 -0.51 -9.50
C VAL A 19 -7.78 -1.52 -9.51
N MET A 20 -8.54 -1.54 -10.57
CA MET A 20 -9.67 -2.45 -10.76
C MET A 20 -9.47 -3.36 -11.97
N GLY A 21 -10.20 -4.46 -12.02
CA GLY A 21 -10.15 -5.46 -13.10
C GLY A 21 -10.55 -6.83 -12.59
N ASP A 22 -10.74 -7.78 -13.49
CA ASP A 22 -11.15 -9.14 -13.16
C ASP A 22 -10.15 -9.88 -12.27
N THR A 23 -10.62 -10.94 -11.60
CA THR A 23 -9.73 -11.82 -10.84
C THR A 23 -8.70 -12.45 -11.79
N GLY A 24 -7.42 -12.31 -11.43
CA GLY A 24 -6.32 -12.79 -12.26
C GLY A 24 -5.89 -11.86 -13.39
N ALA A 25 -6.47 -10.67 -13.54
CA ALA A 25 -6.06 -9.66 -14.54
C ALA A 25 -4.64 -9.10 -14.29
N GLY A 26 -4.06 -9.32 -13.11
CA GLY A 26 -2.70 -8.89 -12.82
C GLY A 26 -2.57 -7.71 -11.85
N LYS A 27 -3.66 -7.30 -11.17
CA LYS A 27 -3.65 -6.17 -10.23
C LYS A 27 -2.54 -6.26 -9.18
N SER A 28 -2.47 -7.36 -8.44
CA SER A 28 -1.40 -7.62 -7.45
C SER A 28 -0.01 -7.66 -8.08
N THR A 29 0.10 -8.14 -9.33
CA THR A 29 1.36 -8.13 -10.07
C THR A 29 1.77 -6.70 -10.43
N LEU A 30 0.83 -5.84 -10.79
CA LEU A 30 1.09 -4.43 -11.06
C LEU A 30 1.64 -3.73 -9.81
N LEU A 31 1.01 -3.93 -8.65
CA LEU A 31 1.51 -3.39 -7.38
C LEU A 31 2.93 -3.90 -7.05
N LYS A 32 3.19 -5.20 -7.25
CA LYS A 32 4.50 -5.81 -7.02
C LYS A 32 5.57 -5.33 -8.00
N LEU A 33 5.20 -4.98 -9.22
CA LEU A 33 6.11 -4.33 -10.18
C LEU A 33 6.50 -2.93 -9.69
N MET A 34 5.53 -2.14 -9.22
CA MET A 34 5.78 -0.78 -8.75
C MET A 34 6.78 -0.72 -7.59
N ASN A 35 6.72 -1.67 -6.64
CA ASN A 35 7.63 -1.67 -5.49
C ASN A 35 8.89 -2.54 -5.67
N GLY A 36 9.16 -3.03 -6.89
CA GLY A 36 10.35 -3.82 -7.20
C GLY A 36 10.34 -5.26 -6.70
N LEU A 37 9.24 -5.78 -6.13
CA LEU A 37 9.14 -7.20 -5.76
C LEU A 37 9.19 -8.11 -6.99
N VAL A 38 8.68 -7.65 -8.12
CA VAL A 38 8.92 -8.23 -9.44
C VAL A 38 9.98 -7.38 -10.13
N PRO A 39 11.07 -7.93 -10.65
CA PRO A 39 11.44 -9.36 -10.71
C PRO A 39 12.23 -9.85 -9.49
N HIS A 40 12.64 -8.98 -8.55
CA HIS A 40 13.68 -9.28 -7.56
C HIS A 40 13.36 -10.41 -6.57
N HIS A 41 12.08 -10.56 -6.17
CA HIS A 41 11.68 -11.58 -5.21
C HIS A 41 10.81 -12.69 -5.79
N THR A 42 9.90 -12.34 -6.69
CA THR A 42 8.94 -13.31 -7.24
C THR A 42 9.39 -13.90 -8.57
N GLY A 43 10.55 -13.46 -9.07
CA GLY A 43 11.03 -13.83 -10.39
C GLY A 43 10.20 -13.20 -11.53
N GLY A 44 10.48 -13.64 -12.77
CA GLY A 44 9.83 -13.13 -13.96
C GLY A 44 10.77 -12.30 -14.82
N ILE A 45 10.33 -11.92 -16.01
CA ILE A 45 11.05 -11.04 -16.93
C ILE A 45 10.31 -9.72 -16.97
N PHE A 46 11.00 -8.65 -16.62
CA PHE A 46 10.52 -7.28 -16.73
C PHE A 46 11.33 -6.54 -17.80
N SER A 47 10.63 -5.81 -18.66
CA SER A 47 11.22 -4.95 -19.68
C SER A 47 10.51 -3.60 -19.64
N GLY A 48 11.25 -2.52 -19.57
CA GLY A 48 10.73 -1.16 -19.41
C GLY A 48 11.32 -0.46 -18.20
N SER A 49 10.63 0.57 -17.71
CA SER A 49 11.03 1.33 -16.52
C SER A 49 9.81 1.73 -15.69
N ILE A 50 9.98 1.75 -14.38
CA ILE A 50 8.99 2.30 -13.43
C ILE A 50 9.71 3.35 -12.61
N LYS A 51 9.37 4.60 -12.85
CA LYS A 51 10.05 5.73 -12.21
C LYS A 51 9.17 6.37 -11.15
N ILE A 52 9.73 6.50 -9.95
CA ILE A 52 9.14 7.22 -8.84
C ILE A 52 10.21 8.21 -8.36
N ASP A 53 9.91 9.49 -8.40
CA ASP A 53 10.84 10.56 -7.98
C ASP A 53 12.23 10.43 -8.64
N ASN A 54 12.25 10.18 -9.96
CA ASN A 54 13.44 9.92 -10.79
C ASN A 54 14.24 8.65 -10.44
N ARG A 55 13.79 7.82 -9.51
CA ARG A 55 14.37 6.52 -9.19
C ARG A 55 13.64 5.43 -9.97
N ASP A 56 14.39 4.55 -10.64
CA ASP A 56 13.81 3.39 -11.33
C ASP A 56 13.71 2.20 -10.38
N THR A 57 12.47 1.85 -10.02
CA THR A 57 12.20 0.78 -9.05
C THR A 57 12.58 -0.60 -9.57
N ALA A 58 12.66 -0.79 -10.89
CA ALA A 58 13.08 -2.05 -11.49
C ALA A 58 14.60 -2.31 -11.33
N LEU A 59 15.40 -1.26 -11.10
CA LEU A 59 16.84 -1.34 -10.93
C LEU A 59 17.28 -1.39 -9.46
N GLN A 60 16.38 -1.17 -8.52
CA GLN A 60 16.66 -1.10 -7.10
C GLN A 60 15.98 -2.25 -6.33
N LYS A 61 16.63 -2.74 -5.29
CA LYS A 61 16.03 -3.77 -4.42
C LYS A 61 14.94 -3.14 -3.56
N PRO A 62 13.89 -3.88 -3.19
CA PRO A 62 12.79 -3.35 -2.36
C PRO A 62 13.27 -2.65 -1.08
N ARG A 63 14.30 -3.17 -0.40
CA ARG A 63 14.88 -2.55 0.79
C ARG A 63 15.48 -1.14 0.57
N GLU A 64 15.85 -0.84 -0.67
CA GLU A 64 16.41 0.46 -1.06
C GLU A 64 15.31 1.47 -1.44
N LEU A 65 14.06 1.00 -1.50
CA LEU A 65 12.89 1.75 -1.92
C LEU A 65 11.93 2.06 -0.76
N VAL A 66 12.24 1.63 0.47
CA VAL A 66 11.31 1.73 1.62
C VAL A 66 10.95 3.17 2.02
N ASP A 67 11.82 4.14 1.70
CA ASP A 67 11.59 5.58 1.85
C ASP A 67 10.72 6.18 0.74
N LEU A 68 10.50 5.42 -0.30
CA LEU A 68 9.80 5.86 -1.50
C LEU A 68 8.44 5.18 -1.65
N ILE A 69 8.41 3.86 -1.51
CA ILE A 69 7.21 3.07 -1.77
C ILE A 69 7.12 1.88 -0.81
N ALA A 70 5.95 1.72 -0.22
CA ALA A 70 5.64 0.60 0.66
C ALA A 70 4.44 -0.20 0.15
N ILE A 71 4.34 -1.47 0.52
CA ILE A 71 3.21 -2.32 0.14
C ILE A 71 2.67 -3.06 1.37
N VAL A 72 1.34 -3.07 1.49
CA VAL A 72 0.60 -3.90 2.45
C VAL A 72 -0.18 -4.94 1.66
N GLY A 73 0.04 -6.23 1.98
CA GLY A 73 -0.62 -7.34 1.32
C GLY A 73 -2.05 -7.59 1.83
N GLN A 74 -2.74 -8.50 1.16
CA GLN A 74 -4.14 -8.87 1.43
C GLN A 74 -4.37 -9.41 2.86
N ASN A 75 -3.41 -10.13 3.43
CA ASN A 75 -3.50 -10.66 4.78
C ASN A 75 -2.40 -10.03 5.65
N PRO A 76 -2.72 -9.01 6.44
CA PRO A 76 -1.74 -8.30 7.26
C PRO A 76 -1.06 -9.20 8.29
N ALA A 77 -1.76 -10.18 8.86
CA ALA A 77 -1.22 -11.07 9.86
C ALA A 77 -0.03 -11.93 9.37
N LEU A 78 0.05 -12.19 8.07
CA LEU A 78 1.18 -12.91 7.48
C LEU A 78 2.45 -12.06 7.35
N GLY A 79 2.32 -10.76 7.45
CA GLY A 79 3.43 -9.79 7.38
C GLY A 79 4.03 -9.47 8.74
N PHE A 80 3.34 -9.74 9.83
CA PHE A 80 3.82 -9.41 11.18
C PHE A 80 5.01 -10.29 11.60
N VAL A 81 6.01 -9.65 12.18
CA VAL A 81 7.28 -10.28 12.59
C VAL A 81 7.42 -10.29 14.10
N THR A 82 6.72 -9.41 14.81
CA THR A 82 6.82 -9.19 16.26
C THR A 82 5.55 -9.62 16.99
N ASP A 83 5.52 -9.48 18.33
CA ASP A 83 4.40 -9.90 19.15
C ASP A 83 3.41 -8.77 19.45
N THR A 84 3.87 -7.52 19.55
CA THR A 84 3.07 -6.37 19.97
C THR A 84 3.00 -5.28 18.89
N VAL A 85 2.03 -4.38 19.02
CA VAL A 85 1.84 -3.27 18.08
C VAL A 85 3.07 -2.38 18.05
N GLU A 86 3.58 -1.94 19.20
CA GLU A 86 4.74 -1.04 19.26
C GLU A 86 5.99 -1.68 18.64
N GLU A 87 6.28 -2.94 18.97
CA GLU A 87 7.40 -3.66 18.39
C GLU A 87 7.31 -3.75 16.86
N GLU A 88 6.10 -3.99 16.32
CA GLU A 88 5.88 -4.07 14.87
C GLU A 88 6.13 -2.73 14.18
N LEU A 89 5.72 -1.62 14.80
CA LEU A 89 5.97 -0.28 14.26
C LEU A 89 7.46 0.09 14.26
N VAL A 90 8.21 -0.43 15.22
CA VAL A 90 9.65 -0.15 15.37
C VAL A 90 10.53 -1.03 14.48
N PHE A 91 10.11 -2.28 14.23
CA PHE A 91 10.92 -3.33 13.60
C PHE A 91 11.58 -2.92 12.28
N GLY A 92 10.82 -2.30 11.38
CA GLY A 92 11.34 -1.87 10.09
C GLY A 92 12.43 -0.80 10.23
N MET A 93 12.23 0.16 11.13
CA MET A 93 13.16 1.24 11.38
C MET A 93 14.46 0.75 12.05
N GLU A 94 14.36 -0.20 12.99
CA GLU A 94 15.53 -0.85 13.60
C GLU A 94 16.37 -1.57 12.55
N SER A 95 15.73 -2.28 11.65
CA SER A 95 16.40 -3.02 10.55
C SER A 95 17.19 -2.11 9.61
N LEU A 96 16.84 -0.82 9.54
CA LEU A 96 17.56 0.21 8.78
C LEU A 96 18.53 1.04 9.63
N GLY A 97 18.63 0.78 10.93
CA GLY A 97 19.52 1.51 11.84
C GLY A 97 19.11 2.97 12.05
N ILE A 98 17.81 3.28 12.02
CA ILE A 98 17.29 4.62 12.29
C ILE A 98 17.56 4.98 13.77
N ALA A 99 17.94 6.23 14.03
CA ALA A 99 18.25 6.70 15.39
C ALA A 99 17.05 6.57 16.34
N PRO A 100 17.25 6.15 17.61
CA PRO A 100 16.16 5.90 18.56
C PRO A 100 15.21 7.08 18.78
N GLU A 101 15.71 8.31 18.78
CA GLU A 101 14.90 9.51 18.94
C GLU A 101 13.94 9.72 17.77
N VAL A 102 14.40 9.43 16.55
CA VAL A 102 13.60 9.50 15.33
C VAL A 102 12.54 8.41 15.33
N MET A 103 12.93 7.18 15.70
CA MET A 103 12.00 6.05 15.80
C MET A 103 10.87 6.36 16.78
N ARG A 104 11.21 6.82 18.00
CA ARG A 104 10.21 7.17 19.03
C ARG A 104 9.20 8.18 18.50
N LYS A 105 9.69 9.27 17.89
CA LYS A 105 8.83 10.30 17.32
C LYS A 105 7.89 9.74 16.25
N ARG A 106 8.42 8.96 15.30
CA ARG A 106 7.62 8.40 14.21
C ARG A 106 6.57 7.41 14.70
N VAL A 107 6.88 6.62 15.75
CA VAL A 107 5.91 5.72 16.38
C VAL A 107 4.78 6.51 17.02
N GLU A 108 5.09 7.54 17.84
CA GLU A 108 4.05 8.38 18.45
C GLU A 108 3.16 9.04 17.38
N ASP A 109 3.77 9.71 16.41
CA ASP A 109 3.05 10.39 15.34
C ASP A 109 2.13 9.40 14.58
N THR A 110 2.60 8.17 14.32
CA THR A 110 1.84 7.15 13.58
C THR A 110 0.72 6.53 14.42
N LEU A 111 0.97 6.26 15.71
CA LEU A 111 -0.06 5.76 16.63
C LEU A 111 -1.23 6.75 16.75
N ASP A 112 -0.92 8.04 16.86
CA ASP A 112 -1.94 9.09 16.92
C ASP A 112 -2.70 9.23 15.60
N LEU A 113 -1.98 9.25 14.47
CA LEU A 113 -2.55 9.39 13.13
C LEU A 113 -3.58 8.31 12.80
N LEU A 114 -3.29 7.06 13.20
CA LEU A 114 -4.13 5.90 12.90
C LEU A 114 -5.03 5.47 14.07
N ALA A 115 -5.11 6.27 15.14
CA ALA A 115 -5.85 5.99 16.36
C ALA A 115 -5.51 4.62 16.98
N LEU A 116 -4.21 4.29 17.01
CA LEU A 116 -3.66 3.05 17.54
C LEU A 116 -3.08 3.18 18.94
N ALA A 117 -2.99 4.39 19.51
CA ALA A 117 -2.40 4.63 20.83
C ALA A 117 -2.98 3.72 21.94
N PRO A 118 -4.30 3.44 22.01
CA PRO A 118 -4.87 2.51 22.99
C PRO A 118 -4.45 1.04 22.79
N LEU A 119 -3.89 0.71 21.63
CA LEU A 119 -3.51 -0.67 21.25
C LEU A 119 -2.01 -0.90 21.36
N ARG A 120 -1.21 0.10 21.73
CA ARG A 120 0.26 0.10 21.72
C ARG A 120 0.87 -1.20 22.26
N ASP A 121 0.46 -1.61 23.47
CA ASP A 121 1.00 -2.78 24.17
C ASP A 121 0.23 -4.07 23.90
N ARG A 122 -0.76 -4.04 23.00
CA ARG A 122 -1.57 -5.20 22.71
C ARG A 122 -0.83 -6.18 21.81
N LYS A 123 -1.10 -7.46 22.04
CA LYS A 123 -0.61 -8.53 21.16
C LYS A 123 -1.32 -8.47 19.82
N LEU A 124 -0.56 -8.56 18.74
CA LEU A 124 -1.08 -8.54 17.36
C LEU A 124 -2.14 -9.63 17.10
N THR A 125 -1.98 -10.79 17.75
CA THR A 125 -2.95 -11.90 17.67
C THR A 125 -4.28 -11.64 18.37
N SER A 126 -4.36 -10.63 19.24
CA SER A 126 -5.58 -10.26 19.97
C SER A 126 -6.41 -9.18 19.27
N LEU A 127 -5.91 -8.65 18.16
CA LEU A 127 -6.52 -7.57 17.41
C LEU A 127 -7.61 -8.08 16.46
N SER A 128 -8.65 -7.28 16.25
CA SER A 128 -9.63 -7.47 15.18
C SER A 128 -8.96 -7.32 13.80
N GLY A 129 -9.60 -7.83 12.75
CA GLY A 129 -9.07 -7.71 11.38
C GLY A 129 -8.82 -6.26 10.96
N GLY A 130 -9.73 -5.33 11.29
CA GLY A 130 -9.57 -3.90 11.01
C GLY A 130 -8.42 -3.26 11.79
N GLU A 131 -8.24 -3.63 13.07
CA GLU A 131 -7.10 -3.20 13.87
C GLU A 131 -5.78 -3.73 13.29
N GLN A 132 -5.73 -5.02 12.92
CA GLN A 132 -4.56 -5.61 12.26
C GLN A 132 -4.23 -4.89 10.95
N GLN A 133 -5.22 -4.53 10.16
CA GLN A 133 -5.03 -3.79 8.92
C GLN A 133 -4.44 -2.40 9.18
N ARG A 134 -4.96 -1.66 10.17
CA ARG A 134 -4.40 -0.36 10.56
C ARG A 134 -2.97 -0.48 11.09
N VAL A 135 -2.65 -1.52 11.86
CA VAL A 135 -1.27 -1.77 12.33
C VAL A 135 -0.34 -2.09 11.17
N ALA A 136 -0.75 -2.88 10.19
CA ALA A 136 0.06 -3.16 9.01
C ALA A 136 0.32 -1.89 8.17
N ILE A 137 -0.67 -1.02 8.05
CA ILE A 137 -0.49 0.30 7.43
C ILE A 137 0.48 1.14 8.27
N ALA A 138 0.31 1.17 9.59
CA ALA A 138 1.17 1.90 10.52
C ALA A 138 2.64 1.47 10.41
N SER A 139 2.91 0.16 10.40
CA SER A 139 4.29 -0.37 10.37
C SER A 139 5.07 0.07 9.13
N VAL A 140 4.42 0.22 7.99
CA VAL A 140 5.08 0.72 6.79
C VAL A 140 5.12 2.26 6.74
N LEU A 141 4.16 2.96 7.33
CA LEU A 141 4.15 4.43 7.39
C LEU A 141 5.28 4.99 8.26
N THR A 142 5.72 4.26 9.29
CA THR A 142 6.89 4.67 10.11
C THR A 142 8.17 4.83 9.29
N MET A 143 8.25 4.18 8.11
CA MET A 143 9.37 4.33 7.16
C MET A 143 9.29 5.65 6.37
N ASN A 144 8.16 6.37 6.46
CA ASN A 144 7.87 7.63 5.77
C ASN A 144 7.92 7.51 4.24
N PRO A 145 7.21 6.53 3.64
CA PRO A 145 7.16 6.37 2.18
C PRO A 145 6.37 7.51 1.54
N LYS A 146 6.62 7.78 0.25
CA LYS A 146 5.83 8.70 -0.57
C LYS A 146 4.60 8.05 -1.17
N ILE A 147 4.67 6.74 -1.40
CA ILE A 147 3.61 5.95 -2.02
C ILE A 147 3.29 4.74 -1.15
N LEU A 148 2.01 4.52 -0.90
CA LEU A 148 1.48 3.35 -0.22
C LEU A 148 0.66 2.50 -1.19
N LEU A 149 1.07 1.26 -1.37
CA LEU A 149 0.37 0.25 -2.16
C LEU A 149 -0.41 -0.68 -1.22
N LEU A 150 -1.66 -0.98 -1.55
CA LEU A 150 -2.49 -1.90 -0.77
C LEU A 150 -3.16 -2.92 -1.70
N ASP A 151 -2.96 -4.19 -1.40
CA ASP A 151 -3.53 -5.29 -2.17
C ASP A 151 -4.74 -5.87 -1.41
N GLU A 152 -5.94 -5.52 -1.83
CA GLU A 152 -7.23 -5.91 -1.26
C GLU A 152 -7.35 -5.70 0.27
N PRO A 153 -7.02 -4.50 0.81
CA PRO A 153 -6.93 -4.28 2.25
C PRO A 153 -8.27 -4.41 2.98
N THR A 154 -9.41 -4.39 2.27
CA THR A 154 -10.74 -4.48 2.88
C THR A 154 -11.44 -5.82 2.63
N SER A 155 -10.81 -6.76 1.92
CA SER A 155 -11.45 -8.00 1.47
C SER A 155 -11.97 -8.89 2.61
N ALA A 156 -11.23 -8.95 3.73
CA ALA A 156 -11.56 -9.76 4.91
C ALA A 156 -12.28 -8.98 6.03
N LEU A 157 -12.61 -7.70 5.80
CA LEU A 157 -13.21 -6.84 6.81
C LEU A 157 -14.75 -6.79 6.68
N ASP A 158 -15.41 -6.62 7.82
CA ASP A 158 -16.81 -6.22 7.83
C ASP A 158 -16.99 -4.81 7.21
N PRO A 159 -18.23 -4.41 6.85
CA PRO A 159 -18.46 -3.13 6.18
C PRO A 159 -17.98 -1.90 6.96
N ILE A 160 -18.13 -1.90 8.28
CA ILE A 160 -17.76 -0.76 9.14
C ILE A 160 -16.24 -0.62 9.21
N ALA A 161 -15.55 -1.72 9.52
CA ALA A 161 -14.09 -1.73 9.57
C ALA A 161 -13.46 -1.39 8.21
N ALA A 162 -14.06 -1.83 7.09
CA ALA A 162 -13.62 -1.50 5.75
C ALA A 162 -13.73 0.01 5.48
N GLU A 163 -14.84 0.63 5.85
CA GLU A 163 -15.07 2.07 5.68
C GLU A 163 -14.10 2.90 6.53
N GLU A 164 -13.84 2.50 7.78
CA GLU A 164 -12.84 3.14 8.65
C GLU A 164 -11.44 3.12 8.06
N VAL A 165 -11.02 1.98 7.47
CA VAL A 165 -9.72 1.86 6.80
C VAL A 165 -9.66 2.78 5.58
N LEU A 166 -10.69 2.78 4.73
CA LEU A 166 -10.74 3.63 3.53
C LEU A 166 -10.77 5.12 3.88
N ALA A 167 -11.55 5.52 4.87
CA ALA A 167 -11.57 6.90 5.36
C ALA A 167 -10.20 7.32 5.92
N THR A 168 -9.50 6.42 6.60
CA THR A 168 -8.13 6.67 7.07
C THR A 168 -7.18 6.88 5.91
N LEU A 169 -7.23 6.02 4.89
CA LEU A 169 -6.40 6.16 3.67
C LEU A 169 -6.70 7.48 2.95
N SER A 170 -7.97 7.86 2.83
CA SER A 170 -8.37 9.14 2.23
C SER A 170 -7.76 10.34 2.97
N ARG A 171 -7.74 10.31 4.32
CA ARG A 171 -7.07 11.36 5.11
C ARG A 171 -5.55 11.39 4.87
N LEU A 172 -4.89 10.23 4.76
CA LEU A 172 -3.46 10.18 4.45
C LEU A 172 -3.15 10.83 3.10
N VAL A 173 -4.04 10.70 2.13
CA VAL A 173 -3.90 11.35 0.82
C VAL A 173 -4.15 12.85 0.91
N HIS A 174 -5.35 13.25 1.34
CA HIS A 174 -5.80 14.63 1.21
C HIS A 174 -5.21 15.58 2.27
N ASP A 175 -4.89 15.07 3.47
CA ASP A 175 -4.33 15.89 4.55
C ASP A 175 -2.79 15.87 4.56
N LEU A 176 -2.16 14.76 4.14
CA LEU A 176 -0.70 14.58 4.22
C LEU A 176 -0.01 14.52 2.85
N GLY A 177 -0.77 14.51 1.75
CA GLY A 177 -0.23 14.44 0.40
C GLY A 177 0.41 13.09 0.02
N LEU A 178 0.09 12.01 0.78
CA LEU A 178 0.56 10.67 0.45
C LEU A 178 -0.13 10.19 -0.83
N THR A 179 0.60 9.54 -1.73
CA THR A 179 -0.03 8.84 -2.86
C THR A 179 -0.44 7.44 -2.41
N VAL A 180 -1.70 7.08 -2.59
CA VAL A 180 -2.22 5.75 -2.23
C VAL A 180 -2.73 5.05 -3.48
N ILE A 181 -2.27 3.81 -3.71
CA ILE A 181 -2.74 2.96 -4.81
C ILE A 181 -3.29 1.66 -4.21
N ILE A 182 -4.58 1.44 -4.38
CA ILE A 182 -5.29 0.31 -3.81
C ILE A 182 -5.81 -0.61 -4.92
N ALA A 183 -5.56 -1.91 -4.81
CA ALA A 183 -6.27 -2.90 -5.62
C ALA A 183 -7.45 -3.44 -4.83
N GLU A 184 -8.66 -3.37 -5.39
CA GLU A 184 -9.88 -3.83 -4.73
C GLU A 184 -10.88 -4.42 -5.74
N HIS A 185 -11.73 -5.33 -5.22
CA HIS A 185 -12.81 -5.95 -5.97
C HIS A 185 -14.19 -5.34 -5.67
N LYS A 186 -14.40 -4.89 -4.42
CA LYS A 186 -15.67 -4.30 -3.97
C LYS A 186 -15.70 -2.81 -4.27
N LEU A 187 -15.93 -2.48 -5.55
CA LEU A 187 -15.81 -1.11 -6.07
C LEU A 187 -16.73 -0.12 -5.38
N GLU A 188 -17.97 -0.51 -5.06
CA GLU A 188 -19.00 0.34 -4.45
C GLU A 188 -18.52 1.04 -3.16
N ARG A 189 -17.62 0.40 -2.42
CA ARG A 189 -17.09 0.95 -1.16
C ARG A 189 -15.96 1.94 -1.38
N VAL A 190 -15.18 1.75 -2.43
CA VAL A 190 -13.92 2.47 -2.65
C VAL A 190 -14.13 3.71 -3.51
N LEU A 191 -15.04 3.67 -4.47
CA LEU A 191 -15.23 4.69 -5.49
C LEU A 191 -15.47 6.11 -4.94
N GLN A 192 -16.13 6.23 -3.78
CA GLN A 192 -16.37 7.53 -3.15
C GLN A 192 -15.11 8.19 -2.59
N PHE A 193 -14.00 7.45 -2.46
CA PHE A 193 -12.74 7.93 -1.88
C PHE A 193 -11.65 8.20 -2.93
N VAL A 194 -11.82 7.70 -4.17
CA VAL A 194 -10.73 7.69 -5.15
C VAL A 194 -10.80 8.87 -6.12
N ASP A 195 -9.63 9.41 -6.43
CA ASP A 195 -9.46 10.49 -7.39
C ASP A 195 -9.28 9.94 -8.82
N ARG A 196 -8.73 8.72 -8.95
CA ARG A 196 -8.38 8.12 -10.24
C ARG A 196 -8.57 6.60 -10.24
N VAL A 197 -8.84 6.06 -11.42
CA VAL A 197 -8.99 4.61 -11.63
C VAL A 197 -7.97 4.14 -12.67
N ILE A 198 -7.31 3.03 -12.37
CA ILE A 198 -6.53 2.21 -13.31
C ILE A 198 -7.35 0.95 -13.58
N TYR A 199 -7.96 0.85 -14.75
CA TYR A 199 -8.72 -0.33 -15.15
C TYR A 199 -7.85 -1.30 -15.94
N VAL A 200 -7.56 -2.45 -15.36
CA VAL A 200 -6.83 -3.55 -15.98
C VAL A 200 -7.83 -4.52 -16.60
N LYS A 201 -8.08 -4.36 -17.89
CA LYS A 201 -9.01 -5.23 -18.63
C LYS A 201 -8.34 -6.54 -19.02
N ASP A 202 -7.13 -6.46 -19.57
CA ASP A 202 -6.29 -7.59 -19.97
C ASP A 202 -4.82 -7.18 -20.06
N GLU A 203 -3.97 -8.06 -20.58
CA GLU A 203 -2.52 -7.85 -20.67
C GLU A 203 -2.08 -6.66 -21.54
N LYS A 204 -2.93 -6.17 -22.44
CA LYS A 204 -2.64 -5.06 -23.38
C LYS A 204 -3.49 -3.82 -23.14
N ASN A 205 -4.63 -3.98 -22.48
CA ASN A 205 -5.61 -2.93 -22.31
C ASN A 205 -5.69 -2.51 -20.85
N VAL A 206 -4.91 -1.51 -20.50
CA VAL A 206 -4.99 -0.80 -19.23
C VAL A 206 -5.35 0.64 -19.52
N VAL A 207 -6.41 1.12 -18.88
CA VAL A 207 -6.91 2.49 -19.05
C VAL A 207 -6.83 3.21 -17.72
N ILE A 208 -6.39 4.46 -17.74
CA ILE A 208 -6.33 5.31 -16.56
C ILE A 208 -7.18 6.56 -16.79
N GLY A 209 -7.92 6.99 -15.79
CA GLY A 209 -8.77 8.19 -15.88
C GLY A 209 -9.51 8.48 -14.60
N LEU A 210 -10.33 9.54 -14.65
CA LEU A 210 -11.25 9.87 -13.56
C LEU A 210 -12.33 8.79 -13.44
N PRO A 211 -12.85 8.52 -12.22
CA PRO A 211 -13.89 7.51 -12.03
C PRO A 211 -15.09 7.65 -12.96
N GLU A 212 -15.60 8.87 -13.15
CA GLU A 212 -16.76 9.17 -14.01
C GLU A 212 -16.50 8.96 -15.52
N VAL A 213 -15.24 8.77 -15.92
CA VAL A 213 -14.87 8.54 -17.34
C VAL A 213 -14.66 7.05 -17.62
N ILE A 214 -14.25 6.31 -16.59
CA ILE A 214 -13.90 4.87 -16.70
C ILE A 214 -15.09 3.96 -16.41
N LEU A 215 -16.00 4.38 -15.56
CA LEU A 215 -17.20 3.65 -15.12
C LEU A 215 -18.44 4.09 -15.84
#